data_facee341ac827522b3ab3fce2b4cd90e
#
_entry.id   facee341ac827522b3ab3fce2b4cd90e
#
_cell.length_a   1.000
_cell.length_b   1.000
_cell.length_c   1.000
_cell.angle_alpha   90.00
_cell.angle_beta   90.00
_cell.angle_gamma   90.00
#
_symmetry.space_group_name_H-M   'P 1'
#
loop_
_entity.id
_entity.type
_entity.pdbx_description
1 polymer ?
#
loop_
_entity_poly.entity_id
_entity_poly.type
_entity_poly.pdbx_seq_one_letter_code
_entity_poly.pdbx_strand_id
1 'polypeptide(L)'
;MSLIIPGTVTIPVGVVVERRPGVTQWAEFAWRAVEVLEDAPALAAWTVLREEAGRTLFFAGNGEVAMHPTDTDNYKHNLESSSPSIWVVLRPVEEAPGFKLQTVTVDAGEAHLYADSGSDLMEAVPLPPGIRAALEAFVAEHHRERGFHKRKRDKAELEGLGRRGRVEDA
;
A
#
# COMPACT_ATOMS: atom_id res chain seq x y z
N MET A 1 2.04 -20.47 -8.34
CA MET A 1 0.59 -20.31 -8.55
C MET A 1 0.00 -19.53 -7.38
N SER A 2 -0.55 -18.39 -7.66
CA SER A 2 -1.14 -17.57 -6.60
C SER A 2 -2.54 -18.05 -6.27
N LEU A 3 -2.85 -18.07 -4.96
CA LEU A 3 -4.20 -18.38 -4.51
C LEU A 3 -5.07 -17.14 -4.74
N ILE A 4 -6.17 -17.33 -5.46
CA ILE A 4 -7.13 -16.26 -5.67
C ILE A 4 -8.18 -16.33 -4.58
N ILE A 5 -8.25 -15.30 -3.75
CA ILE A 5 -9.27 -15.18 -2.72
C ILE A 5 -10.58 -14.79 -3.41
N PRO A 6 -11.67 -15.57 -3.22
CA PRO A 6 -12.95 -15.21 -3.84
C PRO A 6 -13.37 -13.78 -3.48
N GLY A 7 -13.83 -13.04 -4.48
CA GLY A 7 -14.24 -11.66 -4.32
C GLY A 7 -13.12 -10.64 -4.44
N THR A 8 -11.90 -11.08 -4.68
CA THR A 8 -10.78 -10.17 -4.91
C THR A 8 -10.97 -9.41 -6.21
N VAL A 9 -10.73 -8.10 -6.17
CA VAL A 9 -10.75 -7.22 -7.34
C VAL A 9 -9.35 -6.68 -7.54
N THR A 10 -8.87 -6.67 -8.78
CA THR A 10 -7.57 -6.07 -9.11
C THR A 10 -7.76 -4.95 -10.11
N ILE A 11 -7.00 -3.88 -9.95
CA ILE A 11 -7.04 -2.72 -10.82
C ILE A 11 -5.63 -2.48 -11.35
N PRO A 12 -5.41 -2.50 -12.67
CA PRO A 12 -4.09 -2.21 -13.22
C PRO A 12 -3.75 -0.73 -13.08
N VAL A 13 -2.50 -0.45 -12.74
CA VAL A 13 -2.00 0.91 -12.55
C VAL A 13 -0.61 1.03 -13.13
N GLY A 14 -0.17 2.28 -13.34
CA GLY A 14 1.21 2.59 -13.65
C GLY A 14 1.80 3.45 -12.56
N VAL A 15 3.11 3.44 -12.43
CA VAL A 15 3.80 4.19 -11.38
C VAL A 15 4.81 5.15 -11.99
N VAL A 16 4.80 6.40 -11.53
CA VAL A 16 5.76 7.42 -11.93
C VAL A 16 6.71 7.64 -10.77
N VAL A 17 8.01 7.58 -11.07
CA VAL A 17 9.08 7.74 -10.09
C VAL A 17 9.95 8.91 -10.50
N GLU A 18 10.32 9.73 -9.52
CA GLU A 18 11.19 10.86 -9.71
C GLU A 18 12.60 10.53 -9.23
N ARG A 19 13.57 10.95 -10.02
CA ARG A 19 14.98 10.90 -9.64
C ARG A 19 15.53 12.33 -9.60
N ARG A 20 16.17 12.68 -8.50
CA ARG A 20 16.88 13.96 -8.34
C ARG A 20 18.32 13.71 -7.93
N PRO A 21 19.22 14.68 -8.13
CA PRO A 21 20.57 14.57 -7.58
C PRO A 21 20.50 14.40 -6.06
N GLY A 22 21.34 13.53 -5.53
CA GLY A 22 21.40 13.29 -4.09
C GLY A 22 21.88 14.53 -3.35
N VAL A 23 21.40 14.70 -2.11
CA VAL A 23 21.76 15.85 -1.27
C VAL A 23 23.09 15.66 -0.54
N THR A 24 23.64 14.43 -0.56
CA THR A 24 24.93 14.14 0.07
C THR A 24 25.92 13.70 -1.00
N GLN A 25 27.22 13.88 -0.72
CA GLN A 25 28.27 13.44 -1.65
C GLN A 25 28.31 11.91 -1.84
N TRP A 26 27.68 11.16 -0.94
CA TRP A 26 27.65 9.70 -0.98
C TRP A 26 26.46 9.16 -1.77
N ALA A 27 25.39 9.92 -1.91
CA ALA A 27 24.21 9.52 -2.63
C ALA A 27 24.18 10.21 -4.00
N GLU A 28 24.37 9.43 -5.06
CA GLU A 28 24.36 9.96 -6.42
C GLU A 28 22.97 10.49 -6.78
N PHE A 29 21.93 9.78 -6.40
CA PHE A 29 20.55 10.17 -6.70
C PHE A 29 19.63 9.97 -5.50
N ALA A 30 18.57 10.78 -5.44
CA ALA A 30 17.44 10.58 -4.54
C ALA A 30 16.25 10.17 -5.39
N TRP A 31 15.56 9.10 -4.98
CA TRP A 31 14.44 8.48 -5.70
C TRP A 31 13.19 8.55 -4.87
N ARG A 32 12.06 8.83 -5.49
CA ARG A 32 10.77 8.76 -4.82
C ARG A 32 9.65 8.50 -5.82
N ALA A 33 8.63 7.76 -5.39
CA ALA A 33 7.40 7.62 -6.16
C ALA A 33 6.60 8.90 -6.00
N VAL A 34 6.06 9.42 -7.10
CA VAL A 34 5.34 10.69 -7.08
C VAL A 34 3.90 10.57 -7.55
N GLU A 35 3.57 9.55 -8.33
CA GLU A 35 2.22 9.42 -8.85
C GLU A 35 1.90 7.98 -9.22
N VAL A 36 0.65 7.60 -9.02
CA VAL A 36 0.10 6.35 -9.52
C VAL A 36 -0.95 6.71 -10.56
N LEU A 37 -0.80 6.12 -11.76
CA LEU A 37 -1.65 6.39 -12.91
C LEU A 37 -2.73 5.33 -13.02
N GLU A 38 -3.98 5.77 -13.16
CA GLU A 38 -5.11 4.85 -13.31
C GLU A 38 -5.18 4.26 -14.72
N ASP A 39 -4.84 5.06 -15.73
CA ASP A 39 -4.78 4.62 -17.11
C ASP A 39 -3.30 4.55 -17.51
N ALA A 40 -2.67 3.43 -17.16
CA ALA A 40 -1.26 3.29 -17.41
C ALA A 40 -0.96 3.16 -18.89
N PRO A 41 -0.01 3.94 -19.41
CA PRO A 41 0.41 3.79 -20.82
C PRO A 41 1.11 2.45 -21.01
N ALA A 42 1.08 1.95 -22.26
CA ALA A 42 1.78 0.71 -22.62
C ALA A 42 3.24 1.04 -22.90
N LEU A 43 4.00 1.27 -21.83
CA LEU A 43 5.41 1.60 -21.92
C LEU A 43 6.24 0.57 -21.17
N ALA A 44 7.48 0.42 -21.63
CA ALA A 44 8.43 -0.42 -20.91
C ALA A 44 8.78 0.22 -19.57
N ALA A 45 9.09 -0.62 -18.57
CA ALA A 45 9.53 -0.13 -17.28
C ALA A 45 10.77 0.75 -17.44
N TRP A 46 10.79 1.83 -16.67
CA TRP A 46 11.87 2.83 -16.63
C TRP A 46 12.03 3.66 -17.90
N THR A 47 10.98 3.74 -18.70
CA THR A 47 10.93 4.70 -19.80
C THR A 47 10.97 6.12 -19.22
N VAL A 48 11.83 6.97 -19.76
CA VAL A 48 11.89 8.37 -19.37
C VAL A 48 10.65 9.08 -19.89
N LEU A 49 9.89 9.69 -18.99
CA LEU A 49 8.71 10.46 -19.33
C LEU A 49 9.03 11.93 -19.56
N ARG A 50 9.95 12.46 -18.77
CA ARG A 50 10.27 13.87 -18.79
C ARG A 50 11.61 14.13 -18.14
N GLU A 51 12.40 14.98 -18.76
CA GLU A 51 13.65 15.46 -18.15
C GLU A 51 13.54 16.97 -17.97
N GLU A 52 13.81 17.41 -16.76
CA GLU A 52 13.83 18.82 -16.41
C GLU A 52 15.12 19.10 -15.65
N ALA A 53 15.48 20.37 -15.54
CA ALA A 53 16.65 20.75 -14.75
C ALA A 53 16.45 20.28 -13.31
N GLY A 54 17.35 19.42 -12.85
CA GLY A 54 17.32 18.92 -11.49
C GLY A 54 16.38 17.75 -11.21
N ARG A 55 15.71 17.21 -12.24
CA ARG A 55 14.91 15.99 -12.01
C ARG A 55 14.58 15.24 -13.29
N THR A 56 14.41 13.94 -13.16
CA THR A 56 13.95 13.07 -14.24
C THR A 56 12.76 12.27 -13.75
N LEU A 57 11.70 12.22 -14.56
CA LEU A 57 10.52 11.40 -14.28
C LEU A 57 10.56 10.16 -15.15
N PHE A 58 10.39 9.01 -14.50
CA PHE A 58 10.36 7.71 -15.18
C PHE A 58 9.00 7.05 -15.00
N PHE A 59 8.62 6.28 -16.02
CA PHE A 59 7.55 5.31 -15.86
C PHE A 59 8.19 4.04 -15.27
N ALA A 60 7.99 3.81 -13.98
CA ALA A 60 8.65 2.70 -13.30
C ALA A 60 8.10 1.33 -13.68
N GLY A 61 6.89 1.28 -14.19
CA GLY A 61 6.29 0.04 -14.63
C GLY A 61 4.81 -0.05 -14.29
N ASN A 62 4.23 -1.17 -14.68
CA ASN A 62 2.83 -1.48 -14.40
C ASN A 62 2.72 -2.35 -13.15
N GLY A 63 1.69 -2.11 -12.37
CA GLY A 63 1.37 -2.91 -11.20
C GLY A 63 -0.12 -3.16 -11.14
N GLU A 64 -0.55 -3.86 -10.10
CA GLU A 64 -1.96 -4.10 -9.84
C GLU A 64 -2.27 -3.79 -8.40
N VAL A 65 -3.35 -3.05 -8.18
CA VAL A 65 -3.89 -2.83 -6.84
C VAL A 65 -4.91 -3.93 -6.59
N ALA A 66 -4.68 -4.74 -5.57
CA ALA A 66 -5.60 -5.82 -5.20
C ALA A 66 -6.44 -5.39 -4.00
N MET A 67 -7.73 -5.67 -4.08
CA MET A 67 -8.67 -5.43 -2.99
C MET A 67 -9.26 -6.77 -2.56
N HIS A 68 -9.00 -7.16 -1.31
CA HIS A 68 -9.42 -8.45 -0.76
C HIS A 68 -10.55 -8.25 0.25
N PRO A 69 -11.62 -9.05 0.18
CA PRO A 69 -12.74 -8.91 1.14
C PRO A 69 -12.32 -9.06 2.60
N THR A 70 -11.23 -9.74 2.86
CA THR A 70 -10.74 -9.97 4.23
C THR A 70 -10.02 -8.77 4.82
N ASP A 71 -9.66 -7.78 4.00
CA ASP A 71 -8.84 -6.64 4.43
C ASP A 71 -9.60 -5.32 4.45
N THR A 72 -10.92 -5.36 4.44
CA THR A 72 -11.76 -4.15 4.37
C THR A 72 -11.59 -3.21 5.56
N ASP A 73 -11.22 -3.75 6.73
CA ASP A 73 -10.93 -2.90 7.89
C ASP A 73 -9.78 -1.94 7.60
N ASN A 74 -8.72 -2.45 6.96
CA ASN A 74 -7.56 -1.64 6.61
C ASN A 74 -7.90 -0.62 5.53
N TYR A 75 -8.71 -1.00 4.56
CA TYR A 75 -9.14 -0.08 3.49
C TYR A 75 -10.02 1.04 4.04
N LYS A 76 -10.94 0.69 4.93
CA LYS A 76 -11.81 1.68 5.56
C LYS A 76 -10.98 2.67 6.38
N HIS A 77 -10.01 2.16 7.13
CA HIS A 77 -9.11 3.00 7.91
C HIS A 77 -8.35 3.99 7.02
N ASN A 78 -7.84 3.51 5.88
CA ASN A 78 -7.17 4.36 4.91
C ASN A 78 -8.09 5.45 4.38
N LEU A 79 -9.30 5.08 3.95
CA LEU A 79 -10.28 6.02 3.40
C LEU A 79 -10.69 7.09 4.42
N GLU A 80 -10.74 6.74 5.70
CA GLU A 80 -11.15 7.64 6.77
C GLU A 80 -10.00 8.50 7.31
N SER A 81 -8.78 8.23 6.87
CA SER A 81 -7.62 8.99 7.32
C SER A 81 -7.66 10.41 6.75
N SER A 82 -6.86 11.30 7.34
CA SER A 82 -6.75 12.68 6.87
C SER A 82 -6.14 12.79 5.49
N SER A 83 -5.43 11.74 5.05
CA SER A 83 -4.70 11.74 3.80
C SER A 83 -4.75 10.34 3.16
N PRO A 84 -5.91 9.96 2.58
CA PRO A 84 -6.01 8.65 1.93
C PRO A 84 -4.92 8.46 0.90
N SER A 85 -4.25 7.32 0.97
CA SER A 85 -3.01 7.08 0.22
C SER A 85 -3.02 5.75 -0.50
N ILE A 86 -2.15 5.68 -1.49
CA ILE A 86 -1.73 4.44 -2.11
C ILE A 86 -0.22 4.34 -1.90
N TRP A 87 0.27 3.18 -1.52
CA TRP A 87 1.69 2.98 -1.21
C TRP A 87 2.37 2.28 -2.36
N VAL A 88 3.53 2.81 -2.73
CA VAL A 88 4.40 2.26 -3.76
C VAL A 88 5.65 1.72 -3.08
N VAL A 89 6.01 0.49 -3.39
CA VAL A 89 7.22 -0.13 -2.87
C VAL A 89 8.17 -0.40 -4.02
N LEU A 90 9.38 0.16 -3.92
CA LEU A 90 10.46 -0.05 -4.88
C LEU A 90 11.53 -0.89 -4.20
N ARG A 91 12.00 -1.91 -4.90
CA ARG A 91 13.02 -2.82 -4.39
C ARG A 91 14.36 -2.57 -5.08
N PRO A 92 15.45 -2.42 -4.32
CA PRO A 92 16.77 -2.29 -4.94
C PRO A 92 17.12 -3.54 -5.74
N VAL A 93 17.65 -3.36 -6.93
CA VAL A 93 18.14 -4.44 -7.80
C VAL A 93 19.46 -4.00 -8.43
N GLU A 94 20.23 -4.97 -8.94
CA GLU A 94 21.51 -4.66 -9.57
C GLU A 94 21.36 -4.04 -10.95
N GLU A 95 20.31 -4.44 -11.68
CA GLU A 95 20.04 -3.92 -13.02
C GLU A 95 19.69 -2.43 -12.96
N ALA A 96 20.15 -1.69 -13.96
CA ALA A 96 19.81 -0.27 -14.08
C ALA A 96 18.30 -0.10 -14.18
N PRO A 97 17.72 0.92 -13.56
CA PRO A 97 18.37 2.03 -12.88
C PRO A 97 18.67 1.79 -11.38
N GLY A 98 18.56 0.58 -10.90
CA GLY A 98 18.85 0.20 -9.52
C GLY A 98 17.62 -0.10 -8.67
N PHE A 99 16.44 0.03 -9.22
CA PHE A 99 15.16 -0.31 -8.55
C PHE A 99 14.22 -1.03 -9.50
N LYS A 100 13.32 -1.81 -8.90
CA LYS A 100 12.17 -2.34 -9.62
C LYS A 100 10.92 -2.05 -8.82
N LEU A 101 9.78 -1.93 -9.50
CA LEU A 101 8.50 -1.79 -8.84
C LEU A 101 8.16 -3.14 -8.19
N GLN A 102 8.08 -3.17 -6.87
CA GLN A 102 7.79 -4.39 -6.13
C GLN A 102 6.29 -4.59 -5.92
N THR A 103 5.61 -3.54 -5.45
CA THR A 103 4.17 -3.63 -5.23
C THR A 103 3.55 -2.24 -5.13
N VAL A 104 2.24 -2.21 -5.35
CA VAL A 104 1.39 -1.04 -5.12
C VAL A 104 0.22 -1.53 -4.29
N THR A 105 -0.09 -0.86 -3.19
CA THR A 105 -1.14 -1.33 -2.29
C THR A 105 -1.91 -0.19 -1.66
N VAL A 106 -3.18 -0.43 -1.38
CA VAL A 106 -4.04 0.50 -0.63
C VAL A 106 -4.19 0.07 0.84
N ASP A 107 -3.44 -0.96 1.23
CA ASP A 107 -3.42 -1.50 2.58
C ASP A 107 -2.15 -1.06 3.29
N ALA A 108 -2.27 -0.15 4.25
CA ALA A 108 -1.14 0.36 5.01
C ALA A 108 -0.39 -0.75 5.75
N GLY A 109 -1.10 -1.76 6.23
CA GLY A 109 -0.49 -2.89 6.93
C GLY A 109 0.45 -3.67 6.02
N GLU A 110 0.01 -3.95 4.80
CA GLU A 110 0.85 -4.62 3.80
C GLU A 110 2.08 -3.78 3.47
N ALA A 111 1.90 -2.48 3.27
CA ALA A 111 3.01 -1.58 2.97
C ALA A 111 4.05 -1.59 4.07
N HIS A 112 3.63 -1.58 5.33
CA HIS A 112 4.55 -1.59 6.46
C HIS A 112 5.36 -2.88 6.57
N LEU A 113 4.81 -4.01 6.11
CA LEU A 113 5.55 -5.26 6.08
C LEU A 113 6.77 -5.15 5.15
N TYR A 114 6.62 -4.46 4.03
CA TYR A 114 7.75 -4.23 3.12
C TYR A 114 8.76 -3.25 3.72
N ALA A 115 8.28 -2.20 4.39
CA ALA A 115 9.15 -1.22 5.04
C ALA A 115 10.02 -1.87 6.12
N ASP A 116 9.48 -2.86 6.82
CA ASP A 116 10.20 -3.56 7.88
C ASP A 116 11.39 -4.37 7.37
N SER A 117 11.45 -4.67 6.08
CA SER A 117 12.59 -5.39 5.49
C SER A 117 13.87 -4.55 5.54
N GLY A 118 13.73 -3.22 5.62
CA GLY A 118 14.86 -2.30 5.72
C GLY A 118 15.56 -1.99 4.41
N SER A 119 15.28 -2.72 3.34
CA SER A 119 15.93 -2.50 2.04
C SER A 119 15.00 -1.86 1.01
N ASP A 120 13.69 -2.03 1.16
CA ASP A 120 12.73 -1.49 0.19
C ASP A 120 12.44 -0.02 0.47
N LEU A 121 12.25 0.74 -0.61
CA LEU A 121 11.81 2.14 -0.53
C LEU A 121 10.30 2.16 -0.63
N MET A 122 9.63 2.67 0.39
CA MET A 122 8.17 2.79 0.43
C MET A 122 7.77 4.25 0.45
N GLU A 123 6.84 4.62 -0.43
CA GLU A 123 6.31 5.97 -0.52
C GLU A 123 4.79 5.96 -0.50
N ALA A 124 4.21 6.86 0.28
CA ALA A 124 2.78 7.12 0.25
C ALA A 124 2.50 8.20 -0.78
N VAL A 125 1.57 7.92 -1.67
CA VAL A 125 1.19 8.83 -2.75
C VAL A 125 -0.32 9.07 -2.61
N PRO A 126 -0.82 10.26 -2.95
CA PRO A 126 -2.27 10.51 -2.87
C PRO A 126 -3.06 9.46 -3.63
N LEU A 127 -4.14 8.98 -3.01
CA LEU A 127 -5.00 7.97 -3.60
C LEU A 127 -5.71 8.56 -4.82
N PRO A 128 -5.51 7.96 -6.03
CA PRO A 128 -6.17 8.48 -7.22
C PRO A 128 -7.69 8.42 -7.12
N PRO A 129 -8.41 9.41 -7.69
CA PRO A 129 -9.86 9.50 -7.53
C PRO A 129 -10.66 8.27 -7.97
N GLY A 130 -10.29 7.66 -9.09
CA GLY A 130 -10.98 6.47 -9.58
C GLY A 130 -10.72 5.25 -8.71
N ILE A 131 -9.50 5.09 -8.22
CA ILE A 131 -9.17 4.01 -7.30
C ILE A 131 -9.87 4.24 -5.97
N ARG A 132 -9.92 5.48 -5.51
CA ARG A 132 -10.66 5.84 -4.30
C ARG A 132 -12.13 5.45 -4.42
N ALA A 133 -12.78 5.79 -5.53
CA ALA A 133 -14.17 5.44 -5.76
C ALA A 133 -14.38 3.93 -5.78
N ALA A 134 -13.47 3.20 -6.43
CA ALA A 134 -13.53 1.75 -6.48
C ALA A 134 -13.36 1.15 -5.08
N LEU A 135 -12.44 1.68 -4.30
CA LEU A 135 -12.20 1.21 -2.93
C LEU A 135 -13.39 1.50 -2.02
N GLU A 136 -13.99 2.67 -2.15
CA GLU A 136 -15.20 3.02 -1.38
C GLU A 136 -16.34 2.06 -1.70
N ALA A 137 -16.55 1.75 -2.98
CA ALA A 137 -17.58 0.81 -3.42
C ALA A 137 -17.28 -0.60 -2.90
N PHE A 138 -16.02 -1.02 -2.94
CA PHE A 138 -15.59 -2.32 -2.46
C PHE A 138 -15.84 -2.46 -0.95
N VAL A 139 -15.48 -1.46 -0.18
CA VAL A 139 -15.72 -1.44 1.27
C VAL A 139 -17.22 -1.47 1.57
N ALA A 140 -18.01 -0.68 0.84
CA ALA A 140 -19.47 -0.66 1.02
C ALA A 140 -20.10 -2.03 0.78
N GLU A 141 -19.57 -2.77 -0.21
CA GLU A 141 -20.10 -4.09 -0.56
C GLU A 141 -19.63 -5.19 0.40
N HIS A 142 -18.37 -5.18 0.79
CA HIS A 142 -17.76 -6.31 1.50
C HIS A 142 -17.51 -6.10 2.97
N HIS A 143 -17.46 -4.85 3.43
CA HIS A 143 -17.15 -4.61 4.84
C HIS A 143 -18.30 -5.05 5.73
N ARG A 144 -17.95 -5.79 6.79
CA ARG A 144 -18.88 -6.20 7.83
C ARG A 144 -18.40 -5.65 9.16
N GLU A 145 -19.31 -5.42 10.07
CA GLU A 145 -19.03 -4.89 11.40
C GLU A 145 -18.32 -5.94 12.29
N ARG A 146 -17.19 -6.46 11.79
CA ARG A 146 -16.41 -7.48 12.51
C ARG A 146 -15.87 -6.95 13.82
N GLY A 147 -15.49 -5.68 13.85
CA GLY A 147 -14.97 -5.04 15.04
C GLY A 147 -15.92 -5.10 16.21
N PHE A 148 -17.24 -4.97 15.96
CA PHE A 148 -18.26 -5.03 16.99
C PHE A 148 -18.34 -6.41 17.63
N HIS A 149 -18.42 -7.47 16.82
CA HIS A 149 -18.49 -8.85 17.32
C HIS A 149 -17.19 -9.26 18.02
N LYS A 150 -16.08 -8.92 17.44
CA LYS A 150 -14.76 -9.22 17.99
C LYS A 150 -14.57 -8.52 19.34
N ARG A 151 -15.02 -7.26 19.44
CA ARG A 151 -14.93 -6.50 20.66
C ARG A 151 -15.77 -7.10 21.78
N LYS A 152 -16.97 -7.57 21.48
CA LYS A 152 -17.83 -8.26 22.44
C LYS A 152 -17.18 -9.54 22.96
N ARG A 153 -16.59 -10.31 22.06
CA ARG A 153 -15.94 -11.57 22.42
C ARG A 153 -14.74 -11.34 23.34
N ASP A 154 -13.89 -10.38 22.97
CA ASP A 154 -12.71 -10.04 23.76
C ASP A 154 -13.10 -9.58 25.16
N LYS A 155 -14.14 -8.76 25.27
CA LYS A 155 -14.63 -8.27 26.53
C LYS A 155 -15.14 -9.40 27.42
N ALA A 156 -15.85 -10.34 26.85
CA ALA A 156 -16.36 -11.51 27.56
C ALA A 156 -15.21 -12.38 28.09
N GLU A 157 -14.17 -12.56 27.31
CA GLU A 157 -12.99 -13.34 27.72
C GLU A 157 -12.26 -12.65 28.89
N LEU A 158 -12.10 -11.35 28.80
CA LEU A 158 -11.46 -10.57 29.86
C LEU A 158 -12.24 -10.64 31.18
N GLU A 159 -13.55 -10.55 31.12
CA GLU A 159 -14.41 -10.68 32.28
C GLU A 159 -14.31 -12.09 32.88
N GLY A 160 -14.26 -13.10 32.03
CA GLY A 160 -14.08 -14.48 32.47
C GLY A 160 -12.76 -14.70 33.19
N LEU A 161 -11.68 -14.14 32.67
CA LEU A 161 -10.38 -14.23 33.30
C LEU A 161 -10.33 -13.47 34.64
N GLY A 162 -10.97 -12.32 34.70
CA GLY A 162 -11.06 -11.54 35.94
C GLY A 162 -11.81 -12.28 37.02
N ARG A 163 -12.89 -12.95 36.69
CA ARG A 163 -13.68 -13.75 37.62
C ARG A 163 -12.87 -14.94 38.15
N ARG A 164 -12.13 -15.60 37.28
CA ARG A 164 -11.30 -16.72 37.69
C ARG A 164 -10.23 -16.27 38.69
N GLY A 165 -9.61 -15.13 38.43
CA GLY A 165 -8.65 -14.58 39.35
C GLY A 165 -9.21 -14.31 40.72
N ARG A 166 -10.43 -13.79 40.81
CA ARG A 166 -11.10 -13.53 42.08
C ARG A 166 -11.40 -14.82 42.82
N VAL A 167 -11.84 -15.85 42.11
CA VAL A 167 -12.16 -17.12 42.74
C VAL A 167 -10.90 -17.78 43.31
N GLU A 168 -9.79 -17.65 42.60
CA GLU A 168 -8.51 -18.20 43.05
C GLU A 168 -7.99 -17.48 44.30
N ASP A 169 -8.25 -16.17 44.39
CA ASP A 169 -7.83 -15.38 45.53
C ASP A 169 -8.71 -15.61 46.78
N ALA A 170 -9.86 -16.16 46.57
CA ALA A 170 -10.75 -16.47 47.65
C ALA A 170 -10.41 -17.79 48.30
#